data_4764f59541bdcab2464640847c4e5365
#
_entry.id   4764f59541bdcab2464640847c4e5365
#
_cell.length_a   1.000
_cell.length_b   1.000
_cell.length_c   1.000
_cell.angle_alpha   90.00
_cell.angle_beta   90.00
_cell.angle_gamma   90.00
#
_symmetry.space_group_name_H-M   'P 1'
#
loop_
_entity.id
_entity.type
_entity.pdbx_description
1 polymer ?
#
loop_
_entity_poly.entity_id
_entity_poly.type
_entity_poly.pdbx_seq_one_letter_code
_entity_poly.pdbx_strand_id
1 'polypeptide(L)'
;MFKFLKKTEGPTISVVVPLYNHSRYIASALESVLEQTSSADEIILIDDGSTDNGFDIAQRVLAKTPRARAFRQENAGAHNTINRAIGISRSEYVAVLNSDDLFTRRKLERCRELISQRGPADLIAGGVGIMDDDGRKQRGGVAVDWLARSRTFLDQFGLPQLSLINENYVATTSNMVFSRRLWDASGGFQPLRYCHDLDFLMFAFEFGSVILDLDEEHIVYRVHERNTIKEDLSRVRVEIAAVIAEALHQSGPRLLSPAFNERDVQAFAEVMKNKQLSDMLCFFQTVRPAFAARGEFYGYATSDMLSTAFRRIVSPG
;
A
#
# COMPACT_ATOMS: atom_id res chain seq x y z
N MET A 1 -7.95 -39.40 -10.13
CA MET A 1 -9.24 -38.70 -10.06
C MET A 1 -8.94 -37.20 -10.03
N PHE A 2 -8.96 -36.52 -11.18
CA PHE A 2 -8.70 -35.09 -11.28
C PHE A 2 -9.86 -34.34 -10.60
N LYS A 3 -9.60 -33.73 -9.44
CA LYS A 3 -10.52 -32.71 -8.91
C LYS A 3 -10.50 -31.56 -9.91
N PHE A 4 -11.57 -31.41 -10.69
CA PHE A 4 -11.84 -30.18 -11.43
C PHE A 4 -11.81 -29.04 -10.41
N LEU A 5 -10.85 -28.13 -10.54
CA LEU A 5 -10.81 -26.88 -9.82
C LEU A 5 -12.14 -26.18 -10.15
N LYS A 6 -13.02 -26.01 -9.16
CA LYS A 6 -14.21 -25.19 -9.33
C LYS A 6 -13.76 -23.83 -9.81
N LYS A 7 -14.24 -23.40 -10.98
CA LYS A 7 -14.10 -22.04 -11.45
C LYS A 7 -14.68 -21.15 -10.36
N THR A 8 -13.88 -20.24 -9.82
CA THR A 8 -14.35 -19.28 -8.82
C THR A 8 -15.48 -18.47 -9.44
N GLU A 9 -16.67 -18.52 -8.85
CA GLU A 9 -17.77 -17.65 -9.26
C GLU A 9 -17.43 -16.24 -8.75
N GLY A 10 -17.36 -15.27 -9.65
CA GLY A 10 -17.06 -13.88 -9.33
C GLY A 10 -15.81 -13.33 -10.03
N PRO A 11 -15.37 -12.10 -9.70
CA PRO A 11 -14.23 -11.44 -10.33
C PRO A 11 -12.93 -12.20 -10.07
N THR A 12 -12.08 -12.26 -11.09
CA THR A 12 -10.77 -12.90 -10.99
C THR A 12 -9.79 -12.02 -10.22
N ILE A 13 -8.96 -12.64 -9.36
CA ILE A 13 -7.97 -11.93 -8.53
C ILE A 13 -6.60 -12.59 -8.68
N SER A 14 -5.61 -11.84 -9.18
CA SER A 14 -4.19 -12.23 -9.12
C SER A 14 -3.58 -11.76 -7.81
N VAL A 15 -2.81 -12.62 -7.13
CA VAL A 15 -1.98 -12.21 -6.00
C VAL A 15 -0.56 -11.97 -6.50
N VAL A 16 -0.01 -10.78 -6.27
CA VAL A 16 1.38 -10.42 -6.61
C VAL A 16 2.21 -10.29 -5.34
N VAL A 17 3.39 -10.91 -5.34
CA VAL A 17 4.27 -11.00 -4.16
C VAL A 17 5.66 -10.48 -4.54
N PRO A 18 6.01 -9.22 -4.19
CA PRO A 18 7.38 -8.74 -4.29
C PRO A 18 8.21 -9.37 -3.16
N LEU A 19 9.35 -9.96 -3.51
CA LEU A 19 10.28 -10.58 -2.55
C LEU A 19 11.62 -9.87 -2.58
N TYR A 20 12.12 -9.46 -1.41
CA TYR A 20 13.49 -8.97 -1.26
C TYR A 20 14.03 -9.26 0.15
N ASN A 21 15.00 -10.17 0.27
CA ASN A 21 15.69 -10.53 1.52
C ASN A 21 14.74 -10.90 2.69
N HIS A 22 13.67 -11.61 2.40
CA HIS A 22 12.67 -12.07 3.37
C HIS A 22 12.58 -13.60 3.48
N SER A 23 13.72 -14.30 3.43
CA SER A 23 13.77 -15.76 3.57
C SER A 23 13.08 -16.29 4.84
N ARG A 24 13.09 -15.51 5.92
CA ARG A 24 12.44 -15.85 7.19
C ARG A 24 10.90 -15.86 7.08
N TYR A 25 10.31 -15.03 6.24
CA TYR A 25 8.87 -14.76 6.24
C TYR A 25 8.15 -15.33 5.03
N ILE A 26 8.83 -15.44 3.89
CA ILE A 26 8.21 -15.76 2.60
C ILE A 26 7.39 -17.05 2.60
N ALA A 27 7.81 -18.07 3.35
CA ALA A 27 7.05 -19.31 3.43
C ALA A 27 5.64 -19.07 4.01
N SER A 28 5.57 -18.42 5.18
CA SER A 28 4.30 -18.12 5.84
C SER A 28 3.43 -17.14 5.03
N ALA A 29 4.04 -16.17 4.34
CA ALA A 29 3.33 -15.26 3.45
C ALA A 29 2.64 -16.05 2.31
N LEU A 30 3.35 -16.91 1.61
CA LEU A 30 2.79 -17.72 0.54
C LEU A 30 1.76 -18.74 1.03
N GLU A 31 2.00 -19.38 2.18
CA GLU A 31 1.03 -20.28 2.81
C GLU A 31 -0.29 -19.58 3.08
N SER A 32 -0.27 -18.32 3.56
CA SER A 32 -1.47 -17.53 3.80
C SER A 32 -2.30 -17.28 2.52
N VAL A 33 -1.66 -17.24 1.34
CA VAL A 33 -2.33 -17.16 0.03
C VAL A 33 -2.87 -18.53 -0.40
N LEU A 34 -2.13 -19.60 -0.16
CA LEU A 34 -2.53 -20.95 -0.55
C LEU A 34 -3.69 -21.48 0.28
N GLU A 35 -3.84 -21.01 1.52
CA GLU A 35 -4.88 -21.40 2.48
C GLU A 35 -6.15 -20.54 2.41
N GLN A 36 -6.26 -19.63 1.43
CA GLN A 36 -7.46 -18.82 1.25
C GLN A 36 -8.71 -19.67 1.02
N THR A 37 -9.83 -19.33 1.66
CA THR A 37 -11.14 -20.01 1.46
C THR A 37 -11.64 -19.89 0.03
N SER A 38 -11.34 -18.77 -0.63
CA SER A 38 -11.53 -18.57 -2.07
C SER A 38 -10.17 -18.35 -2.72
N SER A 39 -9.71 -19.31 -3.52
CA SER A 39 -8.37 -19.30 -4.09
C SER A 39 -8.10 -18.10 -4.98
N ALA A 40 -6.85 -17.61 -5.00
CA ALA A 40 -6.36 -16.73 -6.05
C ALA A 40 -6.46 -17.42 -7.42
N ASP A 41 -6.78 -16.68 -8.47
CA ASP A 41 -6.79 -17.20 -9.84
C ASP A 41 -5.37 -17.36 -10.39
N GLU A 42 -4.46 -16.51 -9.94
CA GLU A 42 -3.06 -16.48 -10.29
C GLU A 42 -2.21 -16.00 -9.11
N ILE A 43 -0.99 -16.54 -8.98
CA ILE A 43 0.01 -16.06 -8.01
C ILE A 43 1.27 -15.73 -8.79
N ILE A 44 1.77 -14.49 -8.65
CA ILE A 44 2.99 -14.03 -9.30
C ILE A 44 3.95 -13.54 -8.24
N LEU A 45 5.07 -14.26 -8.10
CA LEU A 45 6.16 -13.85 -7.24
C LEU A 45 7.30 -13.30 -8.09
N ILE A 46 7.83 -12.14 -7.69
CA ILE A 46 9.07 -11.60 -8.28
C ILE A 46 10.07 -11.34 -7.16
N ASP A 47 11.19 -12.04 -7.23
CA ASP A 47 12.35 -11.80 -6.39
C ASP A 47 13.16 -10.64 -6.97
N ASP A 48 13.28 -9.57 -6.20
CA ASP A 48 13.93 -8.32 -6.58
C ASP A 48 15.43 -8.33 -6.25
N GLY A 49 16.12 -9.40 -6.63
CA GLY A 49 17.56 -9.53 -6.44
C GLY A 49 17.97 -9.85 -5.00
N SER A 50 17.20 -10.71 -4.30
CA SER A 50 17.56 -11.15 -2.95
C SER A 50 18.95 -11.82 -2.91
N THR A 51 19.68 -11.56 -1.84
CA THR A 51 20.97 -12.19 -1.52
C THR A 51 20.84 -13.37 -0.55
N ASP A 52 19.65 -13.54 0.04
CA ASP A 52 19.30 -14.67 0.91
C ASP A 52 18.68 -15.83 0.08
N ASN A 53 18.27 -16.90 0.76
CA ASN A 53 17.66 -18.08 0.11
C ASN A 53 16.13 -17.99 -0.03
N GLY A 54 15.54 -16.78 0.07
CA GLY A 54 14.09 -16.55 0.04
C GLY A 54 13.45 -17.05 -1.25
N PHE A 55 14.10 -16.86 -2.41
CA PHE A 55 13.59 -17.33 -3.68
C PHE A 55 13.49 -18.85 -3.77
N ASP A 56 14.50 -19.58 -3.29
CA ASP A 56 14.50 -21.05 -3.27
C ASP A 56 13.41 -21.60 -2.33
N ILE A 57 13.16 -20.91 -1.22
CA ILE A 57 12.06 -21.24 -0.29
C ILE A 57 10.73 -21.03 -1.01
N ALA A 58 10.53 -19.89 -1.67
CA ALA A 58 9.32 -19.55 -2.40
C ALA A 58 9.02 -20.60 -3.50
N GLN A 59 10.03 -20.98 -4.28
CA GLN A 59 9.88 -22.01 -5.33
C GLN A 59 9.41 -23.35 -4.74
N ARG A 60 9.96 -23.78 -3.61
CA ARG A 60 9.55 -25.02 -2.93
C ARG A 60 8.10 -24.97 -2.45
N VAL A 61 7.68 -23.86 -1.84
CA VAL A 61 6.30 -23.67 -1.39
C VAL A 61 5.32 -23.69 -2.56
N LEU A 62 5.69 -23.06 -3.68
CA LEU A 62 4.83 -22.93 -4.87
C LEU A 62 4.89 -24.15 -5.81
N ALA A 63 5.80 -25.09 -5.62
CA ALA A 63 6.10 -26.20 -6.56
C ALA A 63 4.87 -27.02 -6.98
N LYS A 64 3.86 -27.15 -6.13
CA LYS A 64 2.63 -27.92 -6.40
C LYS A 64 1.44 -27.04 -6.79
N THR A 65 1.68 -25.76 -7.11
CA THR A 65 0.64 -24.78 -7.42
C THR A 65 0.70 -24.36 -8.88
N PRO A 66 -0.03 -25.02 -9.81
CA PRO A 66 0.08 -24.76 -11.26
C PRO A 66 -0.26 -23.33 -11.68
N ARG A 67 -1.03 -22.60 -10.86
CA ARG A 67 -1.39 -21.19 -11.09
C ARG A 67 -0.33 -20.20 -10.59
N ALA A 68 0.76 -20.69 -10.00
CA ALA A 68 1.84 -19.84 -9.49
C ALA A 68 2.98 -19.75 -10.50
N ARG A 69 3.52 -18.56 -10.66
CA ARG A 69 4.72 -18.24 -11.45
C ARG A 69 5.70 -17.46 -10.59
N ALA A 70 6.96 -17.86 -10.57
CA ALA A 70 8.02 -17.19 -9.83
C ALA A 70 9.11 -16.72 -10.80
N PHE A 71 9.52 -15.46 -10.66
CA PHE A 71 10.55 -14.82 -11.47
C PHE A 71 11.61 -14.19 -10.58
N ARG A 72 12.78 -13.95 -11.16
CA ARG A 72 13.87 -13.24 -10.52
C ARG A 72 14.30 -12.06 -11.40
N GLN A 73 14.77 -10.98 -10.80
CA GLN A 73 15.31 -9.81 -11.48
C GLN A 73 16.47 -9.21 -10.69
N GLU A 74 17.21 -8.29 -11.29
CA GLU A 74 18.08 -7.38 -10.57
C GLU A 74 17.25 -6.41 -9.74
N ASN A 75 17.78 -5.98 -8.59
CA ASN A 75 17.05 -5.08 -7.69
C ASN A 75 16.63 -3.79 -8.39
N ALA A 76 15.33 -3.58 -8.49
CA ALA A 76 14.72 -2.41 -9.13
C ALA A 76 13.82 -1.60 -8.17
N GLY A 77 13.70 -2.04 -6.91
CA GLY A 77 12.86 -1.45 -5.87
C GLY A 77 11.41 -1.95 -5.88
N ALA A 78 10.76 -1.83 -4.73
CA ALA A 78 9.44 -2.40 -4.49
C ALA A 78 8.39 -1.97 -5.52
N HIS A 79 8.27 -0.67 -5.80
CA HIS A 79 7.29 -0.14 -6.76
C HIS A 79 7.46 -0.72 -8.16
N ASN A 80 8.70 -0.83 -8.68
CA ASN A 80 8.97 -1.43 -9.99
C ASN A 80 8.66 -2.92 -10.00
N THR A 81 9.00 -3.63 -8.92
CA THR A 81 8.74 -5.07 -8.78
C THR A 81 7.25 -5.36 -8.73
N ILE A 82 6.49 -4.56 -7.99
CA ILE A 82 5.02 -4.64 -7.96
C ILE A 82 4.45 -4.33 -9.35
N ASN A 83 4.86 -3.24 -10.00
CA ASN A 83 4.39 -2.86 -11.34
C ASN A 83 4.68 -3.95 -12.37
N ARG A 84 5.87 -4.55 -12.35
CA ARG A 84 6.21 -5.67 -13.24
C ARG A 84 5.30 -6.87 -13.00
N ALA A 85 5.07 -7.23 -11.73
CA ALA A 85 4.21 -8.36 -11.38
C ALA A 85 2.77 -8.15 -11.85
N ILE A 86 2.24 -6.92 -11.69
CA ILE A 86 0.92 -6.55 -12.18
C ILE A 86 0.89 -6.59 -13.71
N GLY A 87 1.89 -6.05 -14.38
CA GLY A 87 1.96 -6.02 -15.85
C GLY A 87 1.90 -7.40 -16.50
N ILE A 88 2.41 -8.43 -15.84
CA ILE A 88 2.35 -9.82 -16.35
C ILE A 88 1.17 -10.63 -15.79
N SER A 89 0.39 -10.09 -14.84
CA SER A 89 -0.82 -10.72 -14.32
C SER A 89 -1.99 -10.56 -15.31
N ARG A 90 -3.05 -11.39 -15.16
CA ARG A 90 -4.13 -11.51 -16.17
C ARG A 90 -5.52 -11.29 -15.59
N SER A 91 -5.65 -11.22 -14.27
CA SER A 91 -6.95 -11.08 -13.60
C SER A 91 -7.49 -9.66 -13.67
N GLU A 92 -8.78 -9.50 -13.45
CA GLU A 92 -9.49 -8.22 -13.39
C GLU A 92 -9.04 -7.39 -12.18
N TYR A 93 -8.74 -8.06 -11.07
CA TYR A 93 -8.27 -7.46 -9.83
C TYR A 93 -6.89 -7.99 -9.46
N VAL A 94 -6.16 -7.17 -8.72
CA VAL A 94 -4.85 -7.49 -8.15
C VAL A 94 -4.88 -7.29 -6.65
N ALA A 95 -4.40 -8.28 -5.91
CA ALA A 95 -4.08 -8.19 -4.50
C ALA A 95 -2.56 -8.21 -4.34
N VAL A 96 -1.98 -7.21 -3.68
CA VAL A 96 -0.56 -7.22 -3.34
C VAL A 96 -0.38 -7.93 -1.99
N LEU A 97 0.67 -8.73 -1.85
CA LEU A 97 1.13 -9.24 -0.57
C LEU A 97 2.62 -9.00 -0.43
N ASN A 98 3.04 -8.13 0.46
CA ASN A 98 4.44 -8.00 0.82
C ASN A 98 4.92 -9.31 1.45
N SER A 99 6.15 -9.69 1.15
CA SER A 99 6.69 -11.01 1.49
C SER A 99 6.92 -11.26 2.99
N ASP A 100 6.63 -10.28 3.84
CA ASP A 100 6.69 -10.31 5.31
C ASP A 100 5.31 -10.28 6.00
N ASP A 101 4.23 -9.94 5.26
CA ASP A 101 2.86 -9.88 5.78
C ASP A 101 2.09 -11.21 5.59
N LEU A 102 0.89 -11.28 6.17
CA LEU A 102 -0.03 -12.41 5.97
C LEU A 102 -1.41 -11.92 5.53
N PHE A 103 -2.04 -12.62 4.59
CA PHE A 103 -3.48 -12.49 4.38
C PHE A 103 -4.25 -13.22 5.48
N THR A 104 -5.37 -12.67 5.92
CA THR A 104 -6.33 -13.44 6.71
C THR A 104 -7.02 -14.47 5.81
N ARG A 105 -7.49 -15.56 6.39
CA ARG A 105 -7.99 -16.73 5.65
C ARG A 105 -9.13 -16.42 4.66
N ARG A 106 -9.94 -15.40 4.93
CA ARG A 106 -11.11 -15.05 4.12
C ARG A 106 -10.93 -13.82 3.24
N LYS A 107 -9.75 -13.23 3.18
CA LYS A 107 -9.54 -11.96 2.48
C LYS A 107 -10.05 -11.98 1.03
N LEU A 108 -9.64 -12.94 0.22
CA LEU A 108 -10.02 -12.99 -1.19
C LEU A 108 -11.52 -13.32 -1.37
N GLU A 109 -12.08 -14.18 -0.52
CA GLU A 109 -13.52 -14.46 -0.49
C GLU A 109 -14.30 -13.17 -0.16
N ARG A 110 -13.89 -12.48 0.90
CA ARG A 110 -14.54 -11.24 1.33
C ARG A 110 -14.49 -10.14 0.26
N CYS A 111 -13.38 -9.98 -0.42
CA CYS A 111 -13.28 -9.03 -1.52
C CYS A 111 -14.25 -9.38 -2.67
N ARG A 112 -14.38 -10.66 -3.05
CA ARG A 112 -15.36 -11.09 -4.05
C ARG A 112 -16.81 -10.86 -3.60
N GLU A 113 -17.12 -11.13 -2.34
CA GLU A 113 -18.43 -10.83 -1.74
C GLU A 113 -18.77 -9.34 -1.84
N LEU A 114 -17.81 -8.46 -1.45
CA LEU A 114 -18.01 -7.01 -1.50
C LEU A 114 -18.25 -6.50 -2.93
N ILE A 115 -17.48 -6.98 -3.91
CA ILE A 115 -17.68 -6.63 -5.32
C ILE A 115 -19.04 -7.10 -5.81
N SER A 116 -19.46 -8.32 -5.43
CA SER A 116 -20.76 -8.86 -5.85
C SER A 116 -21.94 -8.13 -5.21
N GLN A 117 -21.80 -7.69 -3.96
CA GLN A 117 -22.88 -7.04 -3.20
C GLN A 117 -23.00 -5.53 -3.47
N ARG A 118 -21.88 -4.84 -3.62
CA ARG A 118 -21.83 -3.37 -3.73
C ARG A 118 -21.56 -2.88 -5.16
N GLY A 119 -21.31 -3.80 -6.08
CA GLY A 119 -20.91 -3.51 -7.46
C GLY A 119 -19.39 -3.39 -7.61
N PRO A 120 -18.90 -3.21 -8.85
CA PRO A 120 -17.48 -3.08 -9.13
C PRO A 120 -16.86 -1.93 -8.34
N ALA A 121 -15.82 -2.24 -7.56
CA ALA A 121 -15.00 -1.25 -6.85
C ALA A 121 -13.63 -1.17 -7.50
N ASP A 122 -13.02 0.01 -7.48
CA ASP A 122 -11.66 0.18 -7.97
C ASP A 122 -10.61 -0.19 -6.95
N LEU A 123 -10.92 0.01 -5.65
CA LEU A 123 -10.05 -0.40 -4.55
C LEU A 123 -10.86 -0.90 -3.37
N ILE A 124 -10.38 -1.95 -2.73
CA ILE A 124 -10.90 -2.49 -1.47
C ILE A 124 -9.74 -2.54 -0.47
N ALA A 125 -9.97 -2.03 0.72
CA ALA A 125 -9.06 -2.16 1.86
C ALA A 125 -9.83 -2.57 3.12
N GLY A 126 -9.26 -3.47 3.91
CA GLY A 126 -9.88 -3.98 5.14
C GLY A 126 -9.19 -3.52 6.40
N GLY A 127 -9.60 -4.08 7.53
CA GLY A 127 -8.92 -3.95 8.80
C GLY A 127 -7.55 -4.63 8.80
N VAL A 128 -6.70 -4.20 9.72
CA VAL A 128 -5.30 -4.63 9.83
C VAL A 128 -5.05 -5.20 11.22
N GLY A 129 -4.66 -6.46 11.31
CA GLY A 129 -4.07 -7.04 12.50
C GLY A 129 -2.57 -6.76 12.58
N ILE A 130 -2.00 -6.77 13.76
CA ILE A 130 -0.55 -6.60 13.98
C ILE A 130 0.07 -7.88 14.52
N MET A 131 1.25 -8.25 14.03
CA MET A 131 2.09 -9.32 14.61
C MET A 131 3.53 -8.84 14.79
N ASP A 132 4.24 -9.47 15.71
CA ASP A 132 5.66 -9.26 15.89
C ASP A 132 6.52 -10.02 14.86
N ASP A 133 7.82 -9.91 15.00
CA ASP A 133 8.81 -10.56 14.14
C ASP A 133 8.66 -12.11 14.12
N ASP A 134 8.25 -12.71 15.24
CA ASP A 134 8.02 -14.15 15.36
C ASP A 134 6.62 -14.61 14.85
N GLY A 135 5.78 -13.68 14.40
CA GLY A 135 4.43 -13.97 13.92
C GLY A 135 3.37 -14.07 15.02
N ARG A 136 3.67 -13.63 16.26
CA ARG A 136 2.69 -13.61 17.35
C ARG A 136 1.82 -12.36 17.25
N LYS A 137 0.50 -12.55 17.22
CA LYS A 137 -0.46 -11.44 17.13
C LYS A 137 -0.33 -10.51 18.35
N GLN A 138 -0.23 -9.20 18.07
CA GLN A 138 -0.12 -8.16 19.07
C GLN A 138 -1.50 -7.55 19.36
N ARG A 139 -1.78 -7.26 20.63
CA ARG A 139 -3.02 -6.61 21.08
C ARG A 139 -2.78 -5.25 21.72
N GLY A 140 -1.55 -4.77 21.72
CA GLY A 140 -1.11 -3.50 22.27
C GLY A 140 0.29 -3.14 21.77
N GLY A 141 0.76 -1.93 22.09
CA GLY A 141 2.05 -1.42 21.67
C GLY A 141 1.96 -0.42 20.52
N VAL A 142 3.10 0.18 20.15
CA VAL A 142 3.18 1.36 19.29
C VAL A 142 2.43 1.20 17.96
N ALA A 143 2.52 0.05 17.29
CA ALA A 143 1.87 -0.17 16.00
C ALA A 143 0.35 -0.35 16.15
N VAL A 144 -0.12 -1.03 17.20
CA VAL A 144 -1.55 -1.17 17.50
C VAL A 144 -2.16 0.18 17.85
N ASP A 145 -1.47 0.96 18.71
CA ASP A 145 -1.92 2.30 19.12
C ASP A 145 -1.93 3.27 17.93
N TRP A 146 -0.95 3.15 17.02
CA TRP A 146 -0.93 3.92 15.76
C TRP A 146 -2.15 3.62 14.88
N LEU A 147 -2.50 2.36 14.65
CA LEU A 147 -3.70 2.00 13.87
C LEU A 147 -4.99 2.47 14.56
N ALA A 148 -5.07 2.35 15.88
CA ALA A 148 -6.22 2.83 16.62
C ALA A 148 -6.40 4.35 16.49
N ARG A 149 -5.31 5.14 16.59
CA ARG A 149 -5.37 6.59 16.38
C ARG A 149 -5.77 6.97 14.96
N SER A 150 -5.20 6.28 13.94
CA SER A 150 -5.52 6.55 12.54
C SER A 150 -7.00 6.30 12.24
N ARG A 151 -7.59 5.24 12.82
CA ARG A 151 -9.01 4.94 12.72
C ARG A 151 -9.86 5.97 13.46
N THR A 152 -9.46 6.37 14.67
CA THR A 152 -10.19 7.38 15.46
C THR A 152 -10.32 8.70 14.70
N PHE A 153 -9.26 9.15 14.02
CA PHE A 153 -9.30 10.37 13.21
C PHE A 153 -10.30 10.23 12.04
N LEU A 154 -10.28 9.11 11.34
CA LEU A 154 -11.24 8.83 10.26
C LEU A 154 -12.69 8.85 10.77
N ASP A 155 -12.96 8.16 11.87
CA ASP A 155 -14.31 8.09 12.47
C ASP A 155 -14.76 9.48 12.98
N GLN A 156 -13.84 10.27 13.53
CA GLN A 156 -14.10 11.61 14.01
C GLN A 156 -14.46 12.59 12.89
N PHE A 157 -13.69 12.61 11.81
CA PHE A 157 -13.82 13.64 10.77
C PHE A 157 -14.58 13.17 9.53
N GLY A 158 -14.57 11.87 9.20
CA GLY A 158 -15.24 11.35 8.01
C GLY A 158 -14.63 11.83 6.70
N LEU A 159 -13.33 12.19 6.70
CA LEU A 159 -12.57 12.70 5.56
C LEU A 159 -11.48 11.68 5.18
N PRO A 160 -11.78 10.67 4.35
CA PRO A 160 -10.90 9.51 4.14
C PRO A 160 -9.49 9.89 3.64
N GLN A 161 -9.40 10.77 2.64
CA GLN A 161 -8.12 11.20 2.08
C GLN A 161 -7.30 12.01 3.10
N LEU A 162 -7.91 12.94 3.80
CA LEU A 162 -7.23 13.72 4.83
C LEU A 162 -6.79 12.83 6.01
N SER A 163 -7.59 11.82 6.34
CA SER A 163 -7.24 10.82 7.36
C SER A 163 -6.03 9.98 6.96
N LEU A 164 -5.92 9.57 5.69
CA LEU A 164 -4.72 8.89 5.16
C LEU A 164 -3.46 9.77 5.26
N ILE A 165 -3.61 11.06 4.97
CA ILE A 165 -2.51 12.04 5.13
C ILE A 165 -2.12 12.15 6.60
N ASN A 166 -3.09 12.17 7.52
CA ASN A 166 -2.80 12.23 8.95
C ASN A 166 -2.03 10.99 9.42
N GLU A 167 -2.62 9.83 9.27
CA GLU A 167 -1.99 8.52 9.53
C GLU A 167 -2.63 7.48 8.61
N ASN A 168 -1.82 6.71 7.89
CA ASN A 168 -2.29 5.74 6.90
C ASN A 168 -3.01 4.55 7.58
N TYR A 169 -4.34 4.62 7.70
CA TYR A 169 -5.15 3.55 8.30
C TYR A 169 -5.26 2.28 7.42
N VAL A 170 -4.83 2.34 6.16
CA VAL A 170 -4.70 1.16 5.29
C VAL A 170 -3.38 0.42 5.54
N ALA A 171 -2.40 1.12 6.06
CA ALA A 171 -1.10 0.69 6.56
C ALA A 171 -0.08 0.25 5.50
N THR A 172 -0.45 -0.53 4.50
CA THR A 172 0.48 -1.19 3.58
C THR A 172 -0.19 -1.59 2.26
N THR A 173 0.60 -1.76 1.21
CA THR A 173 0.13 -2.35 -0.07
C THR A 173 -0.52 -3.71 0.11
N SER A 174 -0.09 -4.51 1.11
CA SER A 174 -0.68 -5.83 1.38
C SER A 174 -2.18 -5.77 1.71
N ASN A 175 -2.68 -4.63 2.15
CA ASN A 175 -4.10 -4.46 2.46
C ASN A 175 -4.96 -4.16 1.23
N MET A 176 -4.35 -3.80 0.11
CA MET A 176 -5.07 -3.37 -1.08
C MET A 176 -5.45 -4.53 -1.99
N VAL A 177 -6.72 -4.53 -2.44
CA VAL A 177 -7.18 -5.26 -3.63
C VAL A 177 -7.78 -4.23 -4.57
N PHE A 178 -7.27 -4.13 -5.79
CA PHE A 178 -7.68 -3.08 -6.72
C PHE A 178 -7.88 -3.59 -8.14
N SER A 179 -8.71 -2.87 -8.90
CA SER A 179 -8.96 -3.17 -10.31
C SER A 179 -7.73 -2.86 -11.15
N ARG A 180 -7.50 -3.68 -12.18
CA ARG A 180 -6.47 -3.39 -13.18
C ARG A 180 -6.70 -2.03 -13.84
N ARG A 181 -7.97 -1.69 -14.08
CA ARG A 181 -8.36 -0.39 -14.65
C ARG A 181 -7.83 0.79 -13.82
N LEU A 182 -7.92 0.71 -12.49
CA LEU A 182 -7.37 1.76 -11.60
C LEU A 182 -5.85 1.86 -11.73
N TRP A 183 -5.16 0.71 -11.74
CA TRP A 183 -3.71 0.69 -11.88
C TRP A 183 -3.25 1.25 -13.23
N ASP A 184 -3.91 0.88 -14.33
CA ASP A 184 -3.64 1.43 -15.67
C ASP A 184 -3.86 2.96 -15.70
N ALA A 185 -4.98 3.43 -15.13
CA ALA A 185 -5.30 4.85 -15.08
C ALA A 185 -4.32 5.66 -14.21
N SER A 186 -3.78 5.06 -13.15
CA SER A 186 -2.79 5.71 -12.28
C SER A 186 -1.39 5.79 -12.89
N GLY A 187 -1.13 5.07 -13.98
CA GLY A 187 0.23 4.87 -14.50
C GLY A 187 1.10 3.99 -13.60
N GLY A 188 0.47 3.17 -12.74
CA GLY A 188 1.13 2.28 -11.80
C GLY A 188 1.59 2.95 -10.51
N PHE A 189 2.27 2.15 -9.67
CA PHE A 189 2.93 2.65 -8.46
C PHE A 189 4.10 3.56 -8.84
N GLN A 190 4.14 4.75 -8.26
CA GLN A 190 5.12 5.78 -8.58
C GLN A 190 6.50 5.50 -7.93
N PRO A 191 7.60 6.14 -8.41
CA PRO A 191 8.95 5.89 -7.96
C PRO A 191 9.23 6.49 -6.57
N LEU A 192 8.46 6.05 -5.59
CA LEU A 192 8.58 6.38 -4.18
C LEU A 192 9.04 5.12 -3.42
N ARG A 193 10.01 5.27 -2.52
CA ARG A 193 10.53 4.15 -1.75
C ARG A 193 9.62 3.80 -0.57
N TYR A 194 9.05 4.82 0.08
CA TYR A 194 8.32 4.70 1.34
C TYR A 194 6.81 4.92 1.20
N CYS A 195 6.40 5.77 0.29
CA CYS A 195 5.03 6.28 0.19
C CYS A 195 4.32 5.94 -1.12
N HIS A 196 4.81 4.95 -1.88
CA HIS A 196 4.15 4.53 -3.13
C HIS A 196 2.72 3.98 -2.88
N ASP A 197 2.47 3.40 -1.71
CA ASP A 197 1.15 2.97 -1.27
C ASP A 197 0.23 4.15 -0.97
N LEU A 198 0.71 5.16 -0.24
CA LEU A 198 -0.05 6.36 0.08
C LEU A 198 -0.42 7.14 -1.19
N ASP A 199 0.52 7.30 -2.13
CA ASP A 199 0.27 7.94 -3.43
C ASP A 199 -0.82 7.22 -4.22
N PHE A 200 -0.75 5.88 -4.30
CA PHE A 200 -1.75 5.08 -5.00
C PHE A 200 -3.13 5.16 -4.33
N LEU A 201 -3.18 5.17 -2.99
CA LEU A 201 -4.42 5.38 -2.25
C LEU A 201 -5.03 6.75 -2.52
N MET A 202 -4.22 7.83 -2.50
CA MET A 202 -4.71 9.18 -2.81
C MET A 202 -5.31 9.24 -4.21
N PHE A 203 -4.65 8.61 -5.20
CA PHE A 203 -5.18 8.49 -6.56
C PHE A 203 -6.50 7.69 -6.59
N ALA A 204 -6.58 6.57 -5.88
CA ALA A 204 -7.77 5.72 -5.84
C ALA A 204 -8.99 6.45 -5.26
N PHE A 205 -8.81 7.22 -4.20
CA PHE A 205 -9.89 8.02 -3.60
C PHE A 205 -10.33 9.18 -4.48
N GLU A 206 -9.45 9.70 -5.31
CA GLU A 206 -9.77 10.82 -6.21
C GLU A 206 -10.49 10.36 -7.48
N PHE A 207 -10.04 9.27 -8.09
CA PHE A 207 -10.46 8.87 -9.44
C PHE A 207 -11.19 7.53 -9.49
N GLY A 208 -11.28 6.81 -8.39
CA GLY A 208 -11.88 5.49 -8.31
C GLY A 208 -13.02 5.39 -7.31
N SER A 209 -13.67 4.23 -7.30
CA SER A 209 -14.61 3.83 -6.26
C SER A 209 -13.90 2.98 -5.20
N VAL A 210 -13.93 3.42 -3.93
CA VAL A 210 -13.23 2.76 -2.83
C VAL A 210 -14.22 2.14 -1.86
N ILE A 211 -14.00 0.87 -1.52
CA ILE A 211 -14.72 0.17 -0.43
C ILE A 211 -13.75 0.01 0.75
N LEU A 212 -14.11 0.59 1.88
CA LEU A 212 -13.46 0.37 3.16
C LEU A 212 -14.24 -0.66 3.97
N ASP A 213 -13.61 -1.78 4.30
CA ASP A 213 -14.15 -2.89 5.10
C ASP A 213 -13.35 -3.01 6.41
N LEU A 214 -13.16 -1.88 7.08
CA LEU A 214 -12.20 -1.71 8.17
C LEU A 214 -12.55 -2.48 9.47
N ASP A 215 -13.76 -3.02 9.57
CA ASP A 215 -14.20 -3.81 10.72
C ASP A 215 -13.86 -5.30 10.57
N GLU A 216 -13.48 -5.76 9.36
CA GLU A 216 -13.02 -7.11 9.08
C GLU A 216 -11.50 -7.10 8.80
N GLU A 217 -10.72 -7.88 9.54
CA GLU A 217 -9.27 -7.98 9.29
C GLU A 217 -9.01 -8.68 7.95
N HIS A 218 -8.36 -7.99 7.02
CA HIS A 218 -7.94 -8.54 5.73
C HIS A 218 -6.50 -9.04 5.73
N ILE A 219 -5.65 -8.42 6.57
CA ILE A 219 -4.23 -8.76 6.68
C ILE A 219 -3.77 -8.77 8.12
N VAL A 220 -2.62 -9.41 8.34
CA VAL A 220 -1.82 -9.25 9.55
C VAL A 220 -0.48 -8.65 9.14
N TYR A 221 -0.24 -7.41 9.53
CA TYR A 221 0.97 -6.64 9.25
C TYR A 221 2.08 -7.02 10.24
N ARG A 222 3.26 -7.34 9.72
CA ARG A 222 4.42 -7.71 10.53
C ARG A 222 5.26 -6.50 10.89
N VAL A 223 5.54 -6.35 12.19
CA VAL A 223 6.44 -5.32 12.71
C VAL A 223 7.77 -5.94 13.11
N HIS A 224 8.82 -5.52 12.42
CA HIS A 224 10.20 -5.93 12.69
C HIS A 224 11.18 -4.76 12.46
N GLU A 225 12.45 -4.94 12.85
CA GLU A 225 13.47 -3.87 12.77
C GLU A 225 13.81 -3.45 11.33
N ARG A 226 13.57 -4.33 10.34
CA ARG A 226 13.88 -4.10 8.93
C ARG A 226 12.70 -3.57 8.12
N ASN A 227 11.58 -3.14 8.75
CA ASN A 227 10.51 -2.49 8.00
C ASN A 227 11.06 -1.23 7.31
N THR A 228 10.81 -1.10 6.01
CA THR A 228 11.35 -0.04 5.14
C THR A 228 11.15 1.35 5.71
N ILE A 229 10.01 1.63 6.34
CA ILE A 229 9.68 2.92 6.95
C ILE A 229 10.66 3.35 8.05
N LYS A 230 11.45 2.43 8.63
CA LYS A 230 12.44 2.70 9.67
C LYS A 230 13.84 3.04 9.12
N GLU A 231 14.08 2.87 7.83
CA GLU A 231 15.40 3.05 7.23
C GLU A 231 15.91 4.49 7.28
N ASP A 232 15.09 5.46 6.87
CA ASP A 232 15.44 6.88 6.83
C ASP A 232 14.21 7.77 7.01
N LEU A 233 13.95 8.17 8.24
CA LEU A 233 12.80 9.01 8.59
C LEU A 233 12.82 10.37 7.88
N SER A 234 14.00 10.90 7.53
CA SER A 234 14.09 12.17 6.81
C SER A 234 13.57 12.03 5.38
N ARG A 235 13.93 10.95 4.69
CA ARG A 235 13.42 10.66 3.34
C ARG A 235 11.93 10.34 3.35
N VAL A 236 11.46 9.59 4.36
CA VAL A 236 10.02 9.34 4.57
C VAL A 236 9.25 10.66 4.65
N ARG A 237 9.73 11.62 5.42
CA ARG A 237 9.09 12.94 5.56
C ARG A 237 9.04 13.71 4.24
N VAL A 238 10.11 13.65 3.45
CA VAL A 238 10.16 14.26 2.12
C VAL A 238 9.13 13.64 1.19
N GLU A 239 9.03 12.32 1.14
CA GLU A 239 8.04 11.62 0.32
C GLU A 239 6.60 11.92 0.77
N ILE A 240 6.33 11.92 2.08
CA ILE A 240 5.01 12.31 2.61
C ILE A 240 4.65 13.74 2.15
N ALA A 241 5.58 14.70 2.28
CA ALA A 241 5.33 16.08 1.86
C ALA A 241 5.07 16.19 0.34
N ALA A 242 5.80 15.41 -0.47
CA ALA A 242 5.60 15.36 -1.92
C ALA A 242 4.23 14.75 -2.28
N VAL A 243 3.82 13.67 -1.63
CA VAL A 243 2.50 13.05 -1.85
C VAL A 243 1.37 13.99 -1.43
N ILE A 244 1.50 14.71 -0.31
CA ILE A 244 0.53 15.72 0.09
C ILE A 244 0.46 16.85 -0.94
N ALA A 245 1.60 17.33 -1.43
CA ALA A 245 1.64 18.39 -2.44
C ALA A 245 0.96 17.94 -3.74
N GLU A 246 1.20 16.71 -4.18
CA GLU A 246 0.52 16.12 -5.34
C GLU A 246 -1.00 16.02 -5.11
N ALA A 247 -1.42 15.52 -3.97
CA ALA A 247 -2.84 15.40 -3.62
C ALA A 247 -3.54 16.78 -3.59
N LEU A 248 -2.90 17.79 -3.02
CA LEU A 248 -3.41 19.16 -3.04
C LEU A 248 -3.47 19.74 -4.46
N HIS A 249 -2.50 19.41 -5.31
CA HIS A 249 -2.48 19.86 -6.70
C HIS A 249 -3.61 19.21 -7.53
N GLN A 250 -3.86 17.91 -7.34
CA GLN A 250 -4.87 17.18 -8.10
C GLN A 250 -6.28 17.33 -7.53
N SER A 251 -6.43 17.19 -6.23
CA SER A 251 -7.73 17.12 -5.56
C SER A 251 -8.16 18.45 -4.99
N GLY A 252 -7.20 19.29 -4.54
CA GLY A 252 -7.48 20.59 -3.97
C GLY A 252 -8.58 20.55 -2.88
N PRO A 253 -9.68 21.30 -3.07
CA PRO A 253 -10.77 21.35 -2.11
C PRO A 253 -11.47 20.01 -1.84
N ARG A 254 -11.35 19.01 -2.72
CA ARG A 254 -12.00 17.69 -2.57
C ARG A 254 -11.40 16.84 -1.44
N LEU A 255 -10.27 17.24 -0.88
CA LEU A 255 -9.74 16.65 0.37
C LEU A 255 -10.61 16.98 1.59
N LEU A 256 -11.47 17.97 1.47
CA LEU A 256 -12.40 18.46 2.49
C LEU A 256 -13.85 18.12 2.10
N SER A 257 -14.78 18.36 3.00
CA SER A 257 -16.20 18.23 2.66
C SER A 257 -16.63 19.35 1.69
N PRO A 258 -17.69 19.16 0.88
CA PRO A 258 -18.20 20.21 0.02
C PRO A 258 -18.68 21.47 0.74
N ALA A 259 -18.91 21.37 2.05
CA ALA A 259 -19.45 22.45 2.87
C ALA A 259 -18.37 23.43 3.37
N PHE A 260 -17.08 23.05 3.34
CA PHE A 260 -15.96 23.83 3.87
C PHE A 260 -16.23 24.39 5.26
N ASN A 261 -16.76 23.55 6.15
CA ASN A 261 -17.22 23.98 7.48
C ASN A 261 -16.07 24.00 8.51
N GLU A 262 -16.41 24.43 9.75
CA GLU A 262 -15.44 24.52 10.84
C GLU A 262 -14.74 23.18 11.14
N ARG A 263 -15.46 22.05 10.99
CA ARG A 263 -14.91 20.70 11.18
C ARG A 263 -13.82 20.36 10.16
N ASP A 264 -13.97 20.81 8.91
CA ASP A 264 -12.96 20.67 7.86
C ASP A 264 -11.69 21.46 8.21
N VAL A 265 -11.85 22.69 8.71
CA VAL A 265 -10.74 23.53 9.16
C VAL A 265 -10.00 22.88 10.33
N GLN A 266 -10.75 22.37 11.32
CA GLN A 266 -10.17 21.68 12.47
C GLN A 266 -9.39 20.43 12.05
N ALA A 267 -9.97 19.58 11.19
CA ALA A 267 -9.31 18.38 10.67
C ALA A 267 -8.01 18.73 9.93
N PHE A 268 -8.06 19.71 9.04
CA PHE A 268 -6.88 20.14 8.26
C PHE A 268 -5.79 20.74 9.18
N ALA A 269 -6.15 21.58 10.13
CA ALA A 269 -5.22 22.18 11.08
C ALA A 269 -4.54 21.11 11.96
N GLU A 270 -5.30 20.08 12.38
CA GLU A 270 -4.76 18.96 13.15
C GLU A 270 -3.76 18.15 12.33
N VAL A 271 -4.06 17.84 11.06
CA VAL A 271 -3.12 17.17 10.15
C VAL A 271 -1.83 17.98 9.99
N MET A 272 -1.93 19.27 9.71
CA MET A 272 -0.75 20.13 9.52
C MET A 272 0.11 20.21 10.80
N LYS A 273 -0.53 20.29 11.96
CA LYS A 273 0.15 20.26 13.27
C LYS A 273 0.85 18.93 13.52
N ASN A 274 0.18 17.82 13.23
CA ASN A 274 0.74 16.47 13.46
C ASN A 274 1.91 16.15 12.51
N LYS A 275 1.83 16.57 11.26
CA LYS A 275 2.87 16.30 10.27
C LYS A 275 4.11 17.18 10.41
N GLN A 276 3.95 18.44 10.78
CA GLN A 276 5.05 19.43 10.89
C GLN A 276 5.90 19.47 9.60
N LEU A 277 5.23 19.57 8.44
CA LEU A 277 5.84 19.55 7.11
C LEU A 277 5.60 20.85 6.32
N SER A 278 5.15 21.91 6.98
CA SER A 278 4.67 23.13 6.33
C SER A 278 5.68 23.74 5.36
N ASP A 279 6.97 23.77 5.73
CA ASP A 279 8.02 24.36 4.88
C ASP A 279 8.25 23.56 3.61
N MET A 280 8.38 22.22 3.74
CA MET A 280 8.51 21.33 2.60
C MET A 280 7.28 21.38 1.71
N LEU A 281 6.09 21.42 2.32
CA LEU A 281 4.83 21.46 1.62
C LEU A 281 4.68 22.74 0.81
N CYS A 282 4.98 23.90 1.39
CA CYS A 282 4.97 25.19 0.68
C CYS A 282 5.92 25.16 -0.51
N PHE A 283 7.14 24.65 -0.32
CA PHE A 283 8.10 24.50 -1.42
C PHE A 283 7.56 23.60 -2.54
N PHE A 284 7.09 22.39 -2.19
CA PHE A 284 6.58 21.45 -3.18
C PHE A 284 5.33 21.95 -3.91
N GLN A 285 4.43 22.65 -3.21
CA GLN A 285 3.28 23.31 -3.84
C GLN A 285 3.70 24.37 -4.86
N THR A 286 4.78 25.13 -4.56
CA THR A 286 5.29 26.14 -5.46
C THR A 286 5.88 25.54 -6.74
N VAL A 287 6.61 24.42 -6.64
CA VAL A 287 7.30 23.81 -7.77
C VAL A 287 6.46 22.79 -8.54
N ARG A 288 5.47 22.14 -7.90
CA ARG A 288 4.66 21.09 -8.53
C ARG A 288 4.07 21.48 -9.89
N PRO A 289 3.51 22.69 -10.09
CA PRO A 289 2.95 23.09 -11.39
C PRO A 289 3.94 23.11 -12.55
N ALA A 290 5.26 23.08 -12.29
CA ALA A 290 6.28 23.05 -13.33
C ALA A 290 6.48 21.64 -13.96
N PHE A 291 5.88 20.61 -13.39
CA PHE A 291 6.01 19.23 -13.86
C PHE A 291 4.73 18.77 -14.55
N ALA A 292 4.84 18.21 -15.75
CA ALA A 292 3.71 17.70 -16.52
C ALA A 292 3.18 16.37 -15.94
N ALA A 293 4.07 15.51 -15.46
CA ALA A 293 3.74 14.18 -14.95
C ALA A 293 4.08 14.03 -13.47
N ARG A 294 3.24 13.28 -12.76
CA ARG A 294 3.41 12.93 -11.34
C ARG A 294 4.76 12.26 -11.06
N GLY A 295 5.15 11.30 -11.91
CA GLY A 295 6.44 10.60 -11.76
C GLY A 295 7.66 11.50 -11.91
N GLU A 296 7.61 12.51 -12.81
CA GLU A 296 8.68 13.52 -12.96
C GLU A 296 8.80 14.38 -11.69
N PHE A 297 7.67 14.81 -11.14
CA PHE A 297 7.65 15.56 -9.89
C PHE A 297 8.25 14.74 -8.74
N TYR A 298 7.88 13.48 -8.60
CA TYR A 298 8.43 12.63 -7.55
C TYR A 298 9.93 12.36 -7.74
N GLY A 299 10.38 12.14 -8.98
CA GLY A 299 11.82 12.02 -9.27
C GLY A 299 12.61 13.25 -8.82
N TYR A 300 12.06 14.45 -9.03
CA TYR A 300 12.65 15.69 -8.54
C TYR A 300 12.58 15.78 -7.01
N ALA A 301 11.41 15.58 -6.42
CA ALA A 301 11.17 15.73 -4.99
C ALA A 301 12.01 14.79 -4.13
N THR A 302 12.29 13.58 -4.62
CA THR A 302 13.10 12.56 -3.91
C THR A 302 14.58 12.58 -4.27
N SER A 303 15.03 13.56 -5.09
CA SER A 303 16.43 13.69 -5.48
C SER A 303 17.37 13.90 -4.28
N ASP A 304 18.60 13.43 -4.39
CA ASP A 304 19.61 13.57 -3.32
C ASP A 304 19.90 15.05 -2.99
N MET A 305 19.78 15.94 -3.99
CA MET A 305 19.92 17.38 -3.80
C MET A 305 18.90 17.91 -2.80
N LEU A 306 17.62 17.62 -3.01
CA LEU A 306 16.54 18.11 -2.12
C LEU A 306 16.54 17.40 -0.77
N SER A 307 16.78 16.09 -0.75
CA SER A 307 16.91 15.34 0.50
C SER A 307 18.03 15.92 1.38
N THR A 308 19.15 16.32 0.78
CA THR A 308 20.26 16.96 1.50
C THR A 308 19.91 18.37 1.97
N ALA A 309 19.23 19.17 1.14
CA ALA A 309 18.80 20.53 1.49
C ALA A 309 17.82 20.50 2.69
N PHE A 310 16.81 19.65 2.64
CA PHE A 310 15.82 19.55 3.73
C PHE A 310 16.40 18.99 5.03
N ARG A 311 17.39 18.06 4.97
CA ARG A 311 18.08 17.60 6.19
C ARG A 311 18.76 18.76 6.94
N ARG A 312 19.38 19.72 6.21
CA ARG A 312 20.03 20.89 6.82
C ARG A 312 19.04 21.85 7.48
N ILE A 313 17.80 21.90 6.97
CA ILE A 313 16.76 22.78 7.48
C ILE A 313 16.06 22.14 8.70
N VAL A 314 15.83 20.84 8.66
CA VAL A 314 15.05 20.09 9.69
C VAL A 314 15.92 19.67 10.89
N SER A 315 17.25 19.66 10.74
CA SER A 315 18.20 19.45 11.84
C SER A 315 18.98 20.74 12.06
N PRO A 316 18.43 21.74 12.78
CA PRO A 316 19.26 22.79 13.34
C PRO A 316 20.18 22.12 14.36
N GLY A 317 21.49 22.24 14.17
CA GLY A 317 22.59 21.65 14.89
C GLY A 317 22.56 21.76 16.42
#